data_096c08014d26f0feae9a87e0a6eb2f7a
#
_entry.id   096c08014d26f0feae9a87e0a6eb2f7a
#
_cell.length_a   1.000
_cell.length_b   1.000
_cell.length_c   1.000
_cell.angle_alpha   90.00
_cell.angle_beta   90.00
_cell.angle_gamma   90.00
#
_symmetry.space_group_name_H-M   'P 1'
#
loop_
_entity.id
_entity.type
_entity.pdbx_description
1 polymer ?
#
loop_
_entity_poly.entity_id
_entity_poly.type
_entity_poly.pdbx_seq_one_letter_code
_entity_poly.pdbx_strand_id
1 'polypeptide(L)'
;MKPTPSRYVAPSLFSGLEDMLDMNHPLSKLAAKIDWQTFEDAFTPLYCPDNGRPSTPIRLMAGLLILKHVRNISDESIVEQWAENAYYQYFCGMQQFCAMQPCAASELVHFRHRIGESGVELILQESIRVNDEDEPHHSGRGRKPEAETTAFIDSTVQEKNITFPTDCKLLLKAVDYCHKAAAEENIRLRQTYRKEIKKLKRVMRFRGKAKSKKIVAKADRRLRTIAGRLVRELLRNLPPESPWLPRLEIALKFVNGEKIDGHKIYSLHEPEVVCIAKGKDRVKYEFGNKVSIVRTQSGLIIGALSFRNEYDGHTIDRSLEQIRRIYPHPINLLAGDRGYRGQSSSGDTKVVIPDNPQSTDSPYKKRKKHALFRKRAGIEPIIGHLKTDHRLSRNFYKGLFGDSINVMLSAAAFNFKRAMRAQIGRAHV
;
A
#
# COMPACT_ATOMS: atom_id res chain seq x y z
N MET A 1 -50.66 -3.36 12.72
CA MET A 1 -50.51 -2.02 12.13
C MET A 1 -50.18 -2.20 10.67
N LYS A 2 -51.01 -1.71 9.75
CA LYS A 2 -50.69 -1.75 8.32
C LYS A 2 -49.53 -0.80 8.05
N PRO A 3 -48.49 -1.17 7.26
CA PRO A 3 -47.42 -0.26 6.91
C PRO A 3 -48.01 0.93 6.15
N THR A 4 -47.66 2.13 6.57
CA THR A 4 -47.97 3.36 5.85
C THR A 4 -47.25 3.31 4.49
N PRO A 5 -47.93 3.67 3.37
CA PRO A 5 -47.28 3.73 2.08
C PRO A 5 -46.03 4.65 2.20
N SER A 6 -44.85 4.14 1.85
CA SER A 6 -43.66 4.96 1.86
C SER A 6 -43.85 6.14 0.92
N ARG A 7 -43.49 7.33 1.36
CA ARG A 7 -43.42 8.52 0.51
C ARG A 7 -42.21 8.39 -0.47
N TYR A 8 -42.30 7.47 -1.41
CA TYR A 8 -41.44 7.50 -2.55
C TYR A 8 -41.91 8.61 -3.49
N VAL A 9 -41.29 9.77 -3.36
CA VAL A 9 -41.34 10.79 -4.39
C VAL A 9 -40.44 10.29 -5.50
N ALA A 10 -40.99 9.89 -6.64
CA ALA A 10 -40.19 9.55 -7.82
C ALA A 10 -39.37 10.78 -8.19
N PRO A 11 -38.02 10.66 -8.28
CA PRO A 11 -37.19 11.80 -8.69
C PRO A 11 -37.59 12.23 -10.09
N SER A 12 -37.68 13.54 -10.29
CA SER A 12 -37.92 14.11 -11.62
C SER A 12 -36.82 13.68 -12.59
N LEU A 13 -37.14 13.48 -13.87
CA LEU A 13 -36.17 13.18 -14.94
C LEU A 13 -35.03 14.23 -15.03
N PHE A 14 -35.24 15.40 -14.43
CA PHE A 14 -34.30 16.53 -14.41
C PHE A 14 -33.59 16.71 -13.06
N SER A 15 -33.80 15.79 -12.08
CA SER A 15 -33.14 15.87 -10.78
C SER A 15 -31.68 15.45 -10.89
N GLY A 16 -30.78 16.27 -10.37
CA GLY A 16 -29.38 15.92 -10.19
C GLY A 16 -29.17 14.89 -9.07
N LEU A 17 -27.97 14.33 -8.95
CA LEU A 17 -27.60 13.46 -7.84
C LEU A 17 -27.74 14.16 -6.48
N GLU A 18 -27.54 15.47 -6.42
CA GLU A 18 -27.71 16.26 -5.19
C GLU A 18 -29.14 16.25 -4.66
N ASP A 19 -30.14 16.23 -5.56
CA ASP A 19 -31.54 16.16 -5.18
C ASP A 19 -31.97 14.77 -4.72
N MET A 20 -31.24 13.74 -5.12
CA MET A 20 -31.54 12.33 -4.85
C MET A 20 -30.85 11.78 -3.62
N LEU A 21 -29.73 12.39 -3.21
CA LEU A 21 -28.85 11.88 -2.16
C LEU A 21 -29.04 12.61 -0.84
N ASP A 22 -28.81 11.89 0.26
CA ASP A 22 -28.66 12.55 1.55
C ASP A 22 -27.31 13.28 1.61
N MET A 23 -27.37 14.61 1.56
CA MET A 23 -26.18 15.46 1.63
C MET A 23 -25.53 15.43 3.03
N ASN A 24 -26.20 14.89 4.06
CA ASN A 24 -25.60 14.60 5.36
C ASN A 24 -24.82 13.31 5.38
N HIS A 25 -24.90 12.48 4.34
CA HIS A 25 -24.13 11.26 4.24
C HIS A 25 -22.63 11.56 4.30
N PRO A 26 -21.80 10.76 5.04
CA PRO A 26 -20.37 11.03 5.22
C PRO A 26 -19.56 11.19 3.94
N LEU A 27 -19.89 10.46 2.87
CA LEU A 27 -19.25 10.62 1.57
C LEU A 27 -19.60 11.93 0.88
N SER A 28 -20.85 12.40 0.99
CA SER A 28 -21.27 13.68 0.42
C SER A 28 -20.53 14.84 1.10
N LYS A 29 -20.47 14.81 2.44
CA LYS A 29 -19.72 15.77 3.23
C LYS A 29 -18.22 15.74 2.93
N LEU A 30 -17.65 14.55 2.78
CA LEU A 30 -16.24 14.43 2.40
C LEU A 30 -15.97 14.98 0.99
N ALA A 31 -16.87 14.71 0.04
CA ALA A 31 -16.75 15.25 -1.33
C ALA A 31 -16.77 16.78 -1.37
N ALA A 32 -17.53 17.42 -0.50
CA ALA A 32 -17.59 18.89 -0.37
C ALA A 32 -16.35 19.49 0.30
N LYS A 33 -15.61 18.72 1.13
CA LYS A 33 -14.42 19.20 1.85
C LYS A 33 -13.12 19.06 1.06
N ILE A 34 -13.04 18.06 0.20
CA ILE A 34 -11.86 17.85 -0.64
C ILE A 34 -11.75 18.99 -1.62
N ASP A 35 -10.57 19.62 -1.68
CA ASP A 35 -10.22 20.59 -2.71
C ASP A 35 -9.85 19.86 -4.02
N TRP A 36 -10.86 19.58 -4.83
CA TRP A 36 -10.67 18.90 -6.11
C TRP A 36 -9.89 19.74 -7.11
N GLN A 37 -9.90 21.08 -6.97
CA GLN A 37 -9.16 21.97 -7.86
C GLN A 37 -7.65 21.76 -7.71
N THR A 38 -7.17 21.53 -6.53
CA THR A 38 -5.76 21.18 -6.28
C THR A 38 -5.31 19.97 -7.11
N PHE A 39 -6.16 18.95 -7.29
CA PHE A 39 -5.83 17.78 -8.13
C PHE A 39 -5.93 18.12 -9.63
N GLU A 40 -6.93 18.91 -10.04
CA GLU A 40 -7.06 19.35 -11.43
C GLU A 40 -5.83 20.17 -11.86
N ASP A 41 -5.39 21.12 -11.04
CA ASP A 41 -4.24 21.98 -11.32
C ASP A 41 -2.92 21.19 -11.37
N ALA A 42 -2.74 20.22 -10.45
CA ALA A 42 -1.53 19.42 -10.39
C ALA A 42 -1.44 18.36 -11.50
N PHE A 43 -2.57 17.79 -11.92
CA PHE A 43 -2.54 16.66 -12.84
C PHE A 43 -2.84 17.02 -14.29
N THR A 44 -3.54 18.12 -14.56
CA THR A 44 -3.80 18.58 -15.94
C THR A 44 -2.53 18.71 -16.79
N PRO A 45 -1.41 19.27 -16.27
CA PRO A 45 -0.17 19.36 -17.04
C PRO A 45 0.45 18.01 -17.44
N LEU A 46 0.01 16.91 -16.83
CA LEU A 46 0.48 15.57 -17.15
C LEU A 46 -0.24 14.94 -18.36
N TYR A 47 -1.21 15.66 -18.94
CA TYR A 47 -1.97 15.23 -20.10
C TYR A 47 -1.60 16.05 -21.32
N CYS A 48 -1.62 15.43 -22.52
CA CYS A 48 -1.42 16.14 -23.77
C CYS A 48 -2.71 16.89 -24.13
N PRO A 49 -2.66 18.21 -24.43
CA PRO A 49 -3.85 19.00 -24.70
C PRO A 49 -4.50 18.67 -26.06
N ASP A 50 -3.68 18.32 -27.08
CA ASP A 50 -4.10 18.35 -28.48
C ASP A 50 -4.05 17.00 -29.21
N ASN A 51 -3.67 15.90 -28.51
CA ASN A 51 -3.51 14.60 -29.16
C ASN A 51 -4.10 13.44 -28.36
N GLY A 52 -4.87 12.61 -29.04
CA GLY A 52 -5.42 11.36 -28.50
C GLY A 52 -6.90 11.44 -28.13
N ARG A 53 -7.43 10.33 -27.60
CA ARG A 53 -8.80 10.26 -27.07
C ARG A 53 -8.92 11.14 -25.83
N PRO A 54 -10.03 11.88 -25.63
CA PRO A 54 -10.30 12.61 -24.40
C PRO A 54 -10.11 11.71 -23.17
N SER A 55 -9.35 12.20 -22.20
CA SER A 55 -9.09 11.47 -20.96
C SER A 55 -10.31 11.46 -20.05
N THR A 56 -10.39 10.45 -19.22
CA THR A 56 -11.33 10.41 -18.09
C THR A 56 -11.06 11.59 -17.14
N PRO A 57 -12.10 12.30 -16.61
CA PRO A 57 -11.91 13.43 -15.71
C PRO A 57 -11.00 13.11 -14.52
N ILE A 58 -10.13 14.05 -14.16
CA ILE A 58 -9.15 13.90 -13.07
C ILE A 58 -9.85 13.62 -11.74
N ARG A 59 -10.90 14.39 -11.41
CA ARG A 59 -11.70 14.19 -10.20
C ARG A 59 -12.27 12.76 -10.12
N LEU A 60 -12.73 12.21 -11.24
CA LEU A 60 -13.24 10.84 -11.28
C LEU A 60 -12.12 9.83 -10.96
N MET A 61 -10.96 9.96 -11.60
CA MET A 61 -9.85 9.03 -11.39
C MET A 61 -9.26 9.12 -9.98
N ALA A 62 -9.06 10.33 -9.44
CA ALA A 62 -8.61 10.55 -8.07
C ALA A 62 -9.66 10.04 -7.05
N GLY A 63 -10.93 10.30 -7.30
CA GLY A 63 -12.05 9.82 -6.49
C GLY A 63 -12.10 8.29 -6.41
N LEU A 64 -11.95 7.60 -7.54
CA LEU A 64 -11.87 6.13 -7.58
C LEU A 64 -10.68 5.58 -6.78
N LEU A 65 -9.49 6.22 -6.86
CA LEU A 65 -8.32 5.81 -6.05
C LEU A 65 -8.56 5.96 -4.56
N ILE A 66 -9.17 7.07 -4.14
CA ILE A 66 -9.53 7.32 -2.74
C ILE A 66 -10.57 6.30 -2.26
N LEU A 67 -11.68 6.16 -2.98
CA LEU A 67 -12.76 5.23 -2.64
C LEU A 67 -12.27 3.78 -2.53
N LYS A 68 -11.44 3.33 -3.47
CA LYS A 68 -10.86 1.99 -3.45
C LYS A 68 -10.17 1.66 -2.13
N HIS A 69 -9.34 2.57 -1.61
CA HIS A 69 -8.60 2.35 -0.35
C HIS A 69 -9.48 2.59 0.88
N VAL A 70 -10.41 3.54 0.84
CA VAL A 70 -11.40 3.77 1.91
C VAL A 70 -12.31 2.55 2.08
N ARG A 71 -12.67 1.86 1.00
CA ARG A 71 -13.56 0.70 0.98
C ARG A 71 -12.83 -0.66 0.97
N ASN A 72 -11.50 -0.65 0.90
CA ASN A 72 -10.66 -1.86 0.88
C ASN A 72 -10.97 -2.84 -0.28
N ILE A 73 -11.25 -2.33 -1.47
CA ILE A 73 -11.63 -3.12 -2.65
C ILE A 73 -10.61 -3.05 -3.79
N SER A 74 -10.73 -3.93 -4.81
CA SER A 74 -9.83 -3.98 -5.96
C SER A 74 -10.12 -2.88 -6.99
N ASP A 75 -9.25 -2.71 -8.02
CA ASP A 75 -9.49 -1.78 -9.13
C ASP A 75 -10.72 -2.20 -9.94
N GLU A 76 -10.91 -3.49 -10.14
CA GLU A 76 -12.07 -4.04 -10.81
C GLU A 76 -13.35 -3.77 -10.03
N SER A 77 -13.34 -4.09 -8.72
CA SER A 77 -14.51 -3.92 -7.86
C SER A 77 -14.93 -2.47 -7.67
N ILE A 78 -14.00 -1.50 -7.62
CA ILE A 78 -14.39 -0.09 -7.48
C ILE A 78 -15.07 0.42 -8.75
N VAL A 79 -14.60 0.01 -9.92
CA VAL A 79 -15.21 0.39 -11.21
C VAL A 79 -16.62 -0.20 -11.36
N GLU A 80 -16.81 -1.46 -10.96
CA GLU A 80 -18.12 -2.12 -10.94
C GLU A 80 -19.08 -1.44 -9.96
N GLN A 81 -18.66 -1.29 -8.70
CA GLN A 81 -19.50 -0.70 -7.65
C GLN A 81 -19.80 0.78 -7.90
N TRP A 82 -18.96 1.51 -8.62
CA TRP A 82 -19.22 2.90 -8.98
C TRP A 82 -20.45 3.00 -9.87
N ALA A 83 -20.63 2.10 -10.83
CA ALA A 83 -21.81 2.10 -11.71
C ALA A 83 -23.12 1.82 -10.97
N GLU A 84 -23.05 1.16 -9.81
CA GLU A 84 -24.21 0.79 -9.00
C GLU A 84 -24.47 1.78 -7.85
N ASN A 85 -23.52 2.67 -7.52
CA ASN A 85 -23.57 3.48 -6.30
C ASN A 85 -23.59 4.98 -6.59
N ALA A 86 -24.75 5.60 -6.38
CA ALA A 86 -24.96 7.03 -6.62
C ALA A 86 -24.05 7.93 -5.74
N TYR A 87 -23.75 7.54 -4.49
CA TYR A 87 -22.82 8.27 -3.63
C TYR A 87 -21.37 8.23 -4.16
N TYR A 88 -20.94 7.13 -4.79
CA TYR A 88 -19.61 7.05 -5.41
C TYR A 88 -19.53 7.95 -6.63
N GLN A 89 -20.61 8.00 -7.42
CA GLN A 89 -20.70 8.87 -8.59
C GLN A 89 -20.66 10.34 -8.19
N TYR A 90 -21.44 10.73 -7.19
CA TYR A 90 -21.44 12.08 -6.64
C TYR A 90 -20.05 12.47 -6.09
N PHE A 91 -19.41 11.60 -5.31
CA PHE A 91 -18.05 11.80 -4.80
C PHE A 91 -17.06 12.06 -5.93
N CYS A 92 -17.19 11.32 -7.03
CA CYS A 92 -16.35 11.45 -8.23
C CYS A 92 -16.77 12.63 -9.16
N GLY A 93 -17.73 13.46 -8.77
CA GLY A 93 -18.10 14.68 -9.49
C GLY A 93 -19.17 14.51 -10.55
N MET A 94 -19.88 13.39 -10.59
CA MET A 94 -21.02 13.24 -11.48
C MET A 94 -22.22 14.07 -11.00
N GLN A 95 -22.87 14.72 -11.94
CA GLN A 95 -24.11 15.47 -11.65
C GLN A 95 -25.37 14.62 -11.83
N GLN A 96 -25.29 13.61 -12.70
CA GLN A 96 -26.40 12.70 -12.98
C GLN A 96 -25.93 11.25 -12.81
N PHE A 97 -26.87 10.36 -12.49
CA PHE A 97 -26.58 8.93 -12.36
C PHE A 97 -26.23 8.30 -13.72
N CYS A 98 -25.16 7.54 -13.77
CA CYS A 98 -24.70 6.79 -14.94
C CYS A 98 -24.57 5.30 -14.59
N ALA A 99 -25.35 4.44 -15.23
CA ALA A 99 -25.32 2.99 -15.01
C ALA A 99 -24.15 2.28 -15.71
N MET A 100 -23.36 3.00 -16.52
CA MET A 100 -22.20 2.43 -17.22
C MET A 100 -20.94 2.58 -16.39
N GLN A 101 -20.02 1.61 -16.53
CA GLN A 101 -18.70 1.72 -15.91
C GLN A 101 -17.95 2.96 -16.42
N PRO A 102 -17.30 3.72 -15.52
CA PRO A 102 -16.66 5.00 -15.89
C PRO A 102 -15.39 4.81 -16.70
N CYS A 103 -14.69 3.70 -16.52
CA CYS A 103 -13.42 3.39 -17.17
C CYS A 103 -13.09 1.89 -17.02
N ALA A 104 -12.08 1.42 -17.73
CA ALA A 104 -11.52 0.10 -17.48
C ALA A 104 -10.64 0.13 -16.20
N ALA A 105 -10.58 -0.98 -15.45
CA ALA A 105 -9.72 -1.08 -14.28
C ALA A 105 -8.23 -0.82 -14.59
N SER A 106 -7.77 -1.13 -15.80
CA SER A 106 -6.42 -0.83 -16.28
C SER A 106 -6.13 0.67 -16.38
N GLU A 107 -7.13 1.52 -16.58
CA GLU A 107 -6.93 2.98 -16.62
C GLU A 107 -6.51 3.53 -15.25
N LEU A 108 -6.96 2.92 -14.14
CA LEU A 108 -6.47 3.25 -12.81
C LEU A 108 -4.98 2.92 -12.64
N VAL A 109 -4.47 1.88 -13.30
CA VAL A 109 -3.04 1.56 -13.32
C VAL A 109 -2.28 2.65 -14.07
N HIS A 110 -2.74 3.02 -15.26
CA HIS A 110 -2.13 4.09 -16.06
C HIS A 110 -2.18 5.45 -15.34
N PHE A 111 -3.29 5.75 -14.68
CA PHE A 111 -3.42 6.99 -13.92
C PHE A 111 -2.42 7.06 -12.76
N ARG A 112 -2.26 5.98 -11.96
CA ARG A 112 -1.24 5.92 -10.91
C ARG A 112 0.17 6.15 -11.43
N HIS A 113 0.51 5.56 -12.58
CA HIS A 113 1.82 5.78 -13.21
C HIS A 113 1.99 7.22 -13.70
N ARG A 114 0.92 7.84 -14.21
CA ARG A 114 0.94 9.22 -14.70
C ARG A 114 1.15 10.23 -13.59
N ILE A 115 0.38 10.13 -12.48
CA ILE A 115 0.52 11.07 -11.36
C ILE A 115 1.77 10.83 -10.53
N GLY A 116 2.35 9.64 -10.60
CA GLY A 116 3.58 9.29 -9.89
C GLY A 116 3.46 9.27 -8.36
N GLU A 117 4.58 9.17 -7.68
CA GLU A 117 4.63 9.22 -6.20
C GLU A 117 4.23 10.60 -5.68
N SER A 118 4.63 11.68 -6.37
CA SER A 118 4.29 13.04 -6.00
C SER A 118 2.78 13.32 -6.03
N GLY A 119 2.08 12.81 -7.05
CA GLY A 119 0.63 12.96 -7.11
C GLY A 119 -0.09 12.16 -6.03
N VAL A 120 0.42 11.01 -5.65
CA VAL A 120 -0.15 10.26 -4.52
C VAL A 120 0.20 10.90 -3.18
N GLU A 121 1.37 11.51 -3.04
CA GLU A 121 1.73 12.32 -1.87
C GLU A 121 0.78 13.51 -1.72
N LEU A 122 0.37 14.15 -2.82
CA LEU A 122 -0.66 15.21 -2.82
C LEU A 122 -2.02 14.71 -2.31
N ILE A 123 -2.42 13.48 -2.65
CA ILE A 123 -3.65 12.88 -2.10
C ILE A 123 -3.53 12.67 -0.57
N LEU A 124 -2.36 12.26 -0.10
CA LEU A 124 -2.09 12.15 1.34
C LEU A 124 -2.13 13.54 2.00
N GLN A 125 -1.49 14.54 1.41
CA GLN A 125 -1.51 15.93 1.89
C GLN A 125 -2.94 16.47 2.01
N GLU A 126 -3.77 16.26 0.99
CA GLU A 126 -5.18 16.67 1.02
C GLU A 126 -5.96 15.96 2.12
N SER A 127 -5.69 14.68 2.37
CA SER A 127 -6.31 13.94 3.48
C SER A 127 -5.94 14.51 4.85
N ILE A 128 -4.75 15.11 4.97
CA ILE A 128 -4.29 15.81 6.18
C ILE A 128 -5.05 17.12 6.31
N ARG A 129 -5.12 17.94 5.24
CA ARG A 129 -5.81 19.24 5.23
C ARG A 129 -7.26 19.10 5.65
N VAL A 130 -8.00 18.15 5.09
CA VAL A 130 -9.41 17.88 5.42
C VAL A 130 -9.62 17.59 6.91
N ASN A 131 -8.64 16.97 7.59
CA ASN A 131 -8.72 16.68 9.02
C ASN A 131 -8.27 17.86 9.89
N ASP A 132 -7.32 18.66 9.43
CA ASP A 132 -6.79 19.82 10.18
C ASP A 132 -7.86 20.90 10.33
N GLU A 133 -8.66 21.13 9.29
CA GLU A 133 -9.81 22.03 9.31
C GLU A 133 -10.97 21.55 10.22
N ASP A 134 -11.08 20.24 10.43
CA ASP A 134 -12.16 19.63 11.23
C ASP A 134 -11.85 19.51 12.71
N GLU A 135 -10.59 19.61 13.11
CA GLU A 135 -10.30 19.56 14.53
C GLU A 135 -10.95 20.78 15.20
N PRO A 136 -12.07 20.60 15.97
CA PRO A 136 -12.36 21.60 16.98
C PRO A 136 -11.13 21.55 17.84
N HIS A 137 -10.37 22.63 17.80
CA HIS A 137 -9.37 22.88 18.77
C HIS A 137 -10.01 22.62 20.13
N HIS A 138 -9.80 21.43 20.70
CA HIS A 138 -10.29 21.08 22.01
C HIS A 138 -9.57 21.96 23.02
N SER A 139 -9.95 23.22 23.02
CA SER A 139 -9.69 24.15 24.11
C SER A 139 -10.57 23.74 25.28
N GLY A 140 -10.07 22.80 26.10
CA GLY A 140 -10.54 22.78 27.48
C GLY A 140 -10.38 24.19 28.04
N ARG A 141 -11.51 24.85 28.34
CA ARG A 141 -11.60 26.15 29.04
C ARG A 141 -10.40 27.07 28.84
N GLY A 142 -10.39 27.87 27.76
CA GLY A 142 -9.59 29.07 27.67
C GLY A 142 -8.14 28.96 27.18
N ARG A 143 -7.67 27.76 26.73
CA ARG A 143 -6.37 27.63 26.03
C ARG A 143 -6.55 27.76 24.53
N LYS A 144 -5.74 28.61 23.88
CA LYS A 144 -5.61 28.60 22.41
C LYS A 144 -5.20 27.20 21.95
N PRO A 145 -5.71 26.75 20.81
CA PRO A 145 -5.30 25.47 20.22
C PRO A 145 -3.79 25.50 19.98
N GLU A 146 -3.08 24.65 20.67
CA GLU A 146 -1.65 24.46 20.46
C GLU A 146 -1.47 23.45 19.35
N ALA A 147 -0.81 23.86 18.26
CA ALA A 147 -0.51 22.94 17.15
C ALA A 147 0.17 21.67 17.68
N GLU A 148 -0.23 20.50 17.17
CA GLU A 148 0.36 19.22 17.59
C GLU A 148 1.82 19.12 17.14
N THR A 149 2.75 19.47 18.01
CA THR A 149 4.20 19.46 17.76
C THR A 149 4.86 18.11 18.10
N THR A 150 4.10 17.16 18.60
CA THR A 150 4.57 15.81 18.97
C THR A 150 4.01 14.76 18.01
N ALA A 151 4.90 13.98 17.40
CA ALA A 151 4.56 12.86 16.53
C ALA A 151 5.11 11.54 17.07
N PHE A 152 4.50 10.44 16.61
CA PHE A 152 4.88 9.08 16.95
C PHE A 152 5.17 8.30 15.67
N ILE A 153 6.30 7.60 15.66
CA ILE A 153 6.75 6.79 14.53
C ILE A 153 6.82 5.31 14.90
N ASP A 154 6.40 4.45 13.99
CA ASP A 154 6.57 3.00 14.10
C ASP A 154 6.67 2.36 12.71
N SER A 155 7.29 1.17 12.65
CA SER A 155 7.44 0.45 11.40
C SER A 155 6.60 -0.84 11.39
N THR A 156 6.14 -1.19 10.21
CA THR A 156 5.50 -2.49 9.98
C THR A 156 5.92 -3.07 8.63
N VAL A 157 5.52 -4.30 8.35
CA VAL A 157 5.73 -4.93 7.04
C VAL A 157 4.47 -4.80 6.20
N GLN A 158 4.65 -4.36 4.97
CA GLN A 158 3.69 -4.46 3.88
C GLN A 158 4.05 -5.69 3.06
N GLU A 159 3.25 -6.76 3.17
CA GLU A 159 3.51 -7.98 2.41
C GLU A 159 3.18 -7.81 0.93
N LYS A 160 4.01 -8.38 0.06
CA LYS A 160 3.73 -8.47 -1.38
C LYS A 160 2.77 -9.61 -1.69
N ASN A 161 2.01 -9.46 -2.77
CA ASN A 161 1.15 -10.52 -3.29
C ASN A 161 1.96 -11.61 -3.98
N ILE A 162 2.72 -12.36 -3.19
CA ILE A 162 3.50 -13.50 -3.65
C ILE A 162 3.07 -14.77 -2.92
N THR A 163 3.24 -15.92 -3.55
CA THR A 163 3.10 -17.21 -2.84
C THR A 163 4.28 -17.41 -1.93
N PHE A 164 4.08 -18.03 -0.75
CA PHE A 164 5.18 -18.36 0.17
C PHE A 164 6.34 -19.01 -0.58
N PRO A 165 7.53 -18.37 -0.63
CA PRO A 165 8.63 -18.77 -1.48
C PRO A 165 9.31 -20.02 -0.93
N THR A 166 9.40 -21.03 -1.77
CA THR A 166 10.30 -22.17 -1.58
C THR A 166 11.08 -22.36 -2.86
N ASP A 167 12.33 -22.81 -2.76
CA ASP A 167 13.19 -23.02 -3.92
C ASP A 167 12.50 -23.88 -5.00
N CYS A 168 11.79 -24.92 -4.56
CA CYS A 168 11.01 -25.77 -5.45
C CYS A 168 9.92 -25.01 -6.23
N LYS A 169 9.13 -24.15 -5.55
CA LYS A 169 8.09 -23.36 -6.24
C LYS A 169 8.68 -22.39 -7.24
N LEU A 170 9.80 -21.75 -6.90
CA LEU A 170 10.50 -20.82 -7.78
C LEU A 170 11.09 -21.54 -8.99
N LEU A 171 11.73 -22.73 -8.79
CA LEU A 171 12.23 -23.53 -9.88
C LEU A 171 11.11 -23.99 -10.83
N LEU A 172 9.97 -24.41 -10.28
CA LEU A 172 8.79 -24.78 -11.09
C LEU A 172 8.24 -23.59 -11.86
N LYS A 173 8.25 -22.38 -11.29
CA LYS A 173 7.83 -21.16 -11.97
C LYS A 173 8.82 -20.77 -13.07
N ALA A 174 10.14 -20.92 -12.85
CA ALA A 174 11.14 -20.73 -13.88
C ALA A 174 10.93 -21.67 -15.08
N VAL A 175 10.63 -22.94 -14.82
CA VAL A 175 10.27 -23.91 -15.87
C VAL A 175 8.99 -23.52 -16.61
N ASP A 176 7.98 -23.03 -15.88
CA ASP A 176 6.72 -22.56 -16.50
C ASP A 176 6.98 -21.34 -17.40
N TYR A 177 7.82 -20.40 -16.98
CA TYR A 177 8.26 -19.29 -17.83
C TYR A 177 8.94 -19.79 -19.11
N CYS A 178 9.83 -20.77 -18.99
CA CYS A 178 10.48 -21.35 -20.17
C CYS A 178 9.47 -21.99 -21.15
N HIS A 179 8.49 -22.72 -20.64
CA HIS A 179 7.47 -23.34 -21.51
C HIS A 179 6.57 -22.30 -22.18
N LYS A 180 6.22 -21.22 -21.49
CA LYS A 180 5.43 -20.11 -22.05
C LYS A 180 6.23 -19.34 -23.10
N ALA A 181 7.44 -18.93 -22.76
CA ALA A 181 8.33 -18.24 -23.69
C ALA A 181 8.55 -19.06 -24.98
N ALA A 182 8.82 -20.37 -24.85
CA ALA A 182 8.98 -21.25 -26.01
C ALA A 182 7.73 -21.33 -26.88
N ALA A 183 6.53 -21.33 -26.29
CA ALA A 183 5.27 -21.38 -27.00
C ALA A 183 4.92 -20.06 -27.70
N GLU A 184 5.09 -18.93 -27.02
CA GLU A 184 4.79 -17.59 -27.54
C GLU A 184 5.77 -17.16 -28.64
N GLU A 185 7.06 -17.54 -28.53
CA GLU A 185 8.10 -17.22 -29.50
C GLU A 185 8.32 -18.33 -30.55
N ASN A 186 7.45 -19.37 -30.54
CA ASN A 186 7.53 -20.51 -31.46
C ASN A 186 8.90 -21.24 -31.45
N ILE A 187 9.58 -21.30 -30.31
CA ILE A 187 10.87 -21.96 -30.16
C ILE A 187 10.68 -23.43 -29.81
N ARG A 188 11.22 -24.33 -30.65
CA ARG A 188 11.25 -25.78 -30.38
C ARG A 188 12.32 -26.11 -29.35
N LEU A 189 11.93 -26.45 -28.12
CA LEU A 189 12.84 -26.95 -27.10
C LEU A 189 13.37 -28.36 -27.47
N ARG A 190 14.66 -28.59 -27.26
CA ARG A 190 15.30 -29.91 -27.43
C ARG A 190 14.62 -30.96 -26.54
N GLN A 191 14.29 -30.58 -25.30
CA GLN A 191 13.62 -31.45 -24.37
C GLN A 191 12.71 -30.62 -23.44
N THR A 192 11.43 -30.97 -23.37
CA THR A 192 10.44 -30.24 -22.54
C THR A 192 10.42 -30.67 -21.07
N TYR A 193 10.96 -31.83 -20.73
CA TYR A 193 10.99 -32.43 -19.39
C TYR A 193 9.61 -32.58 -18.71
N ARG A 194 8.48 -32.40 -19.42
CA ARG A 194 7.13 -32.37 -18.82
C ARG A 194 6.79 -33.62 -17.99
N LYS A 195 7.11 -34.83 -18.53
CA LYS A 195 6.86 -36.08 -17.79
C LYS A 195 7.71 -36.20 -16.52
N GLU A 196 8.99 -35.83 -16.61
CA GLU A 196 9.91 -35.88 -15.47
C GLU A 196 9.52 -34.89 -14.38
N ILE A 197 9.20 -33.65 -14.75
CA ILE A 197 8.72 -32.61 -13.82
C ILE A 197 7.47 -33.05 -13.08
N LYS A 198 6.52 -33.74 -13.77
CA LYS A 198 5.32 -34.29 -13.14
C LYS A 198 5.67 -35.32 -12.05
N LYS A 199 6.68 -36.18 -12.28
CA LYS A 199 7.19 -37.13 -11.29
C LYS A 199 7.86 -36.39 -10.13
N LEU A 200 8.74 -35.41 -10.39
CA LEU A 200 9.40 -34.62 -9.35
C LEU A 200 8.40 -33.87 -8.47
N LYS A 201 7.36 -33.24 -9.05
CA LYS A 201 6.28 -32.60 -8.30
C LYS A 201 5.59 -33.53 -7.30
N ARG A 202 5.38 -34.81 -7.66
CA ARG A 202 4.79 -35.81 -6.75
C ARG A 202 5.71 -36.09 -5.56
N VAL A 203 7.01 -36.27 -5.79
CA VAL A 203 8.00 -36.51 -4.73
C VAL A 203 8.05 -35.33 -3.76
N MET A 204 8.01 -34.12 -4.26
CA MET A 204 8.11 -32.90 -3.45
C MET A 204 6.92 -32.64 -2.52
N ARG A 205 5.75 -33.28 -2.75
CA ARG A 205 4.62 -33.24 -1.81
C ARG A 205 4.94 -33.85 -0.45
N PHE A 206 5.92 -34.73 -0.38
CA PHE A 206 6.35 -35.38 0.85
C PHE A 206 7.48 -34.70 1.59
N ARG A 207 7.76 -33.41 1.27
CA ARG A 207 8.87 -32.62 1.85
C ARG A 207 8.86 -32.56 3.39
N GLY A 208 7.71 -32.58 4.03
CA GLY A 208 7.57 -32.57 5.50
C GLY A 208 7.90 -33.88 6.20
N LYS A 209 8.06 -34.98 5.48
CA LYS A 209 8.32 -36.29 6.09
C LYS A 209 9.82 -36.56 6.22
N ALA A 210 10.29 -36.84 7.43
CA ALA A 210 11.71 -37.08 7.73
C ALA A 210 12.32 -38.20 6.85
N LYS A 211 11.59 -39.32 6.65
CA LYS A 211 12.01 -40.44 5.81
C LYS A 211 12.23 -40.07 4.32
N SER A 212 11.59 -38.99 3.83
CA SER A 212 11.68 -38.56 2.43
C SER A 212 12.76 -37.49 2.17
N LYS A 213 13.46 -36.99 3.19
CA LYS A 213 14.40 -35.87 3.11
C LYS A 213 15.46 -36.03 2.04
N LYS A 214 16.12 -37.20 1.96
CA LYS A 214 17.15 -37.49 0.93
C LYS A 214 16.58 -37.53 -0.48
N ILE A 215 15.38 -38.13 -0.67
CA ILE A 215 14.72 -38.25 -1.98
C ILE A 215 14.25 -36.90 -2.47
N VAL A 216 13.69 -36.08 -1.57
CA VAL A 216 13.29 -34.69 -1.88
C VAL A 216 14.49 -33.83 -2.26
N ALA A 217 15.61 -33.93 -1.53
CA ALA A 217 16.83 -33.19 -1.88
C ALA A 217 17.41 -33.59 -3.25
N LYS A 218 17.34 -34.89 -3.62
CA LYS A 218 17.71 -35.35 -4.98
C LYS A 218 16.79 -34.77 -6.03
N ALA A 219 15.48 -34.74 -5.76
CA ALA A 219 14.47 -34.17 -6.66
C ALA A 219 14.66 -32.65 -6.83
N ASP A 220 14.96 -31.90 -5.76
CA ASP A 220 15.25 -30.46 -5.82
C ASP A 220 16.49 -30.18 -6.69
N ARG A 221 17.57 -30.91 -6.48
CA ARG A 221 18.78 -30.79 -7.32
C ARG A 221 18.51 -31.08 -8.79
N ARG A 222 17.74 -32.13 -9.06
CA ARG A 222 17.36 -32.48 -10.44
C ARG A 222 16.48 -31.43 -11.10
N LEU A 223 15.51 -30.88 -10.36
CA LEU A 223 14.67 -29.79 -10.85
C LEU A 223 15.48 -28.52 -11.16
N ARG A 224 16.46 -28.18 -10.32
CA ARG A 224 17.39 -27.06 -10.56
C ARG A 224 18.20 -27.26 -11.85
N THR A 225 18.69 -28.48 -12.09
CA THR A 225 19.39 -28.82 -13.33
C THR A 225 18.49 -28.66 -14.56
N ILE A 226 17.23 -29.12 -14.48
CA ILE A 226 16.26 -28.99 -15.58
C ILE A 226 15.97 -27.51 -15.84
N ALA A 227 15.62 -26.75 -14.80
CA ALA A 227 15.35 -25.33 -14.93
C ALA A 227 16.52 -24.57 -15.56
N GLY A 228 17.77 -24.83 -15.11
CA GLY A 228 18.95 -24.20 -15.66
C GLY A 228 19.24 -24.56 -17.13
N ARG A 229 18.92 -25.79 -17.54
CA ARG A 229 19.04 -26.20 -18.96
C ARG A 229 18.04 -25.46 -19.83
N LEU A 230 16.79 -25.43 -19.43
CA LEU A 230 15.72 -24.76 -20.18
C LEU A 230 15.94 -23.24 -20.27
N VAL A 231 16.31 -22.60 -19.16
CA VAL A 231 16.58 -21.16 -19.14
C VAL A 231 17.75 -20.81 -20.08
N ARG A 232 18.88 -21.54 -19.98
CA ARG A 232 20.04 -21.28 -20.84
C ARG A 232 19.78 -21.59 -22.30
N GLU A 233 18.95 -22.60 -22.61
CA GLU A 233 18.54 -22.90 -23.98
C GLU A 233 17.74 -21.74 -24.58
N LEU A 234 16.76 -21.23 -23.85
CA LEU A 234 15.93 -20.11 -24.31
C LEU A 234 16.70 -18.80 -24.44
N LEU A 235 17.54 -18.45 -23.46
CA LEU A 235 18.35 -17.24 -23.53
C LEU A 235 19.28 -17.17 -24.77
N ARG A 236 19.65 -18.33 -25.35
CA ARG A 236 20.42 -18.39 -26.60
C ARG A 236 19.58 -18.28 -27.86
N ASN A 237 18.30 -18.61 -27.78
CA ASN A 237 17.42 -18.75 -28.95
C ASN A 237 16.34 -17.67 -29.02
N LEU A 238 16.13 -16.88 -27.94
CA LEU A 238 15.16 -15.79 -27.90
C LEU A 238 15.64 -14.60 -28.72
N PRO A 239 14.70 -13.92 -29.41
CA PRO A 239 15.00 -12.63 -30.04
C PRO A 239 15.45 -11.58 -29.01
N PRO A 240 16.35 -10.63 -29.37
CA PRO A 240 16.82 -9.58 -28.45
C PRO A 240 15.68 -8.70 -27.90
N GLU A 241 14.54 -8.61 -28.59
CA GLU A 241 13.40 -7.78 -28.21
C GLU A 241 12.32 -8.55 -27.42
N SER A 242 12.56 -9.83 -27.14
CA SER A 242 11.57 -10.66 -26.46
C SER A 242 11.28 -10.17 -25.03
N PRO A 243 9.98 -10.00 -24.66
CA PRO A 243 9.57 -9.59 -23.31
C PRO A 243 9.91 -10.63 -22.24
N TRP A 244 10.35 -11.83 -22.66
CA TRP A 244 10.74 -12.90 -21.76
C TRP A 244 12.18 -12.81 -21.27
N LEU A 245 13.08 -12.07 -21.98
CA LEU A 245 14.51 -11.98 -21.64
C LEU A 245 14.71 -11.51 -20.19
N PRO A 246 14.16 -10.39 -19.71
CA PRO A 246 14.40 -9.94 -18.34
C PRO A 246 13.91 -10.95 -17.29
N ARG A 247 12.80 -11.64 -17.57
CA ARG A 247 12.25 -12.66 -16.67
C ARG A 247 13.11 -13.91 -16.59
N LEU A 248 13.69 -14.33 -17.71
CA LEU A 248 14.56 -15.49 -17.77
C LEU A 248 15.95 -15.20 -17.21
N GLU A 249 16.46 -13.99 -17.32
CA GLU A 249 17.69 -13.54 -16.66
C GLU A 249 17.56 -13.61 -15.13
N ILE A 250 16.45 -13.13 -14.57
CA ILE A 250 16.14 -13.28 -13.13
C ILE A 250 16.06 -14.77 -12.75
N ALA A 251 15.41 -15.58 -13.59
CA ALA A 251 15.31 -17.02 -13.36
C ALA A 251 16.70 -17.68 -13.42
N LEU A 252 17.60 -17.24 -14.29
CA LEU A 252 18.98 -17.73 -14.37
C LEU A 252 19.76 -17.38 -13.10
N LYS A 253 19.71 -16.12 -12.64
CA LYS A 253 20.32 -15.69 -11.37
C LYS A 253 19.85 -16.55 -10.22
N PHE A 254 18.53 -16.79 -10.12
CA PHE A 254 17.97 -17.67 -9.08
C PHE A 254 18.50 -19.11 -9.17
N VAL A 255 18.55 -19.69 -10.38
CA VAL A 255 19.08 -21.07 -10.61
C VAL A 255 20.54 -21.17 -10.21
N ASN A 256 21.34 -20.16 -10.51
CA ASN A 256 22.76 -20.10 -10.14
C ASN A 256 22.97 -19.82 -8.64
N GLY A 257 21.95 -19.43 -7.91
CA GLY A 257 22.08 -19.04 -6.49
C GLY A 257 22.63 -17.64 -6.28
N GLU A 258 22.57 -16.81 -7.30
CA GLU A 258 22.97 -15.39 -7.25
C GLU A 258 21.98 -14.56 -6.45
N LYS A 259 22.45 -13.44 -5.93
CA LYS A 259 21.66 -12.47 -5.19
C LYS A 259 21.32 -11.27 -6.06
N ILE A 260 20.25 -10.56 -5.73
CA ILE A 260 19.90 -9.24 -6.27
C ILE A 260 19.96 -8.26 -5.11
N ASP A 261 20.68 -7.16 -5.27
CA ASP A 261 20.84 -6.11 -4.23
C ASP A 261 21.22 -6.68 -2.85
N GLY A 262 22.11 -7.69 -2.84
CA GLY A 262 22.60 -8.31 -1.62
C GLY A 262 21.68 -9.34 -0.97
N HIS A 263 20.44 -9.52 -1.46
CA HIS A 263 19.48 -10.47 -0.88
C HIS A 263 19.11 -11.63 -1.82
N LYS A 264 18.60 -12.70 -1.22
CA LYS A 264 18.11 -13.88 -1.94
C LYS A 264 16.85 -13.54 -2.74
N ILE A 265 16.69 -14.10 -3.93
CA ILE A 265 15.49 -13.96 -4.75
C ILE A 265 14.35 -14.78 -4.12
N TYR A 266 13.28 -14.12 -3.70
CA TYR A 266 12.08 -14.73 -3.13
C TYR A 266 10.90 -14.76 -4.11
N SER A 267 10.97 -13.99 -5.20
CA SER A 267 9.98 -14.01 -6.28
C SER A 267 10.64 -13.74 -7.62
N LEU A 268 10.21 -14.45 -8.68
CA LEU A 268 10.70 -14.23 -10.03
C LEU A 268 10.00 -13.06 -10.74
N HIS A 269 8.83 -12.63 -10.27
CA HIS A 269 8.07 -11.53 -10.86
C HIS A 269 8.14 -10.24 -10.01
N GLU A 270 8.63 -10.34 -8.80
CA GLU A 270 8.88 -9.24 -7.85
C GLU A 270 10.25 -9.53 -7.20
N PRO A 271 11.35 -9.40 -7.95
CA PRO A 271 12.69 -9.80 -7.47
C PRO A 271 13.18 -8.95 -6.29
N GLU A 272 12.62 -7.75 -6.13
CA GLU A 272 12.95 -6.80 -5.06
C GLU A 272 12.36 -7.18 -3.69
N VAL A 273 11.52 -8.21 -3.62
CA VAL A 273 10.92 -8.65 -2.35
C VAL A 273 11.99 -9.15 -1.40
N VAL A 274 11.98 -8.62 -0.18
CA VAL A 274 12.86 -9.05 0.90
C VAL A 274 12.14 -9.92 1.92
N CYS A 275 12.91 -10.75 2.62
CA CYS A 275 12.42 -11.57 3.73
C CYS A 275 12.69 -10.86 5.04
N ILE A 276 11.66 -10.55 5.79
CA ILE A 276 11.72 -9.84 7.06
C ILE A 276 11.38 -10.81 8.18
N ALA A 277 12.33 -11.04 9.10
CA ALA A 277 12.13 -11.86 10.28
C ALA A 277 11.52 -11.01 11.41
N LYS A 278 10.37 -11.44 11.93
CA LYS A 278 9.65 -10.70 12.99
C LYS A 278 9.81 -11.26 14.41
N GLY A 279 10.50 -12.38 14.56
CA GLY A 279 10.67 -13.00 15.90
C GLY A 279 9.36 -13.43 16.58
N LYS A 280 8.23 -13.53 15.83
CA LYS A 280 6.95 -14.00 16.37
C LYS A 280 6.80 -15.50 16.19
N ASP A 281 6.21 -16.18 17.18
CA ASP A 281 6.06 -17.65 17.16
C ASP A 281 5.20 -18.17 16.01
N ARG A 282 4.13 -17.45 15.63
CA ARG A 282 3.19 -17.88 14.59
C ARG A 282 3.64 -17.59 13.16
N VAL A 283 4.24 -16.42 12.90
CA VAL A 283 4.70 -16.00 11.58
C VAL A 283 6.14 -15.54 11.71
N LYS A 284 7.08 -16.44 11.41
CA LYS A 284 8.52 -16.18 11.52
C LYS A 284 9.04 -15.23 10.44
N TYR A 285 8.47 -15.27 9.24
CA TYR A 285 8.94 -14.54 8.07
C TYR A 285 7.78 -13.89 7.33
N GLU A 286 7.90 -12.61 7.02
CA GLU A 286 7.04 -11.86 6.13
C GLU A 286 7.83 -11.47 4.88
N PHE A 287 7.18 -11.48 3.71
CA PHE A 287 7.83 -11.21 2.43
C PHE A 287 7.24 -9.96 1.79
N GLY A 288 8.03 -8.92 1.71
CA GLY A 288 7.59 -7.61 1.22
C GLY A 288 8.62 -6.54 1.49
N ASN A 289 8.16 -5.38 1.90
CA ASN A 289 8.98 -4.24 2.31
C ASN A 289 8.53 -3.72 3.68
N LYS A 290 9.40 -2.98 4.34
CA LYS A 290 9.03 -2.23 5.54
C LYS A 290 8.37 -0.92 5.16
N VAL A 291 7.46 -0.47 6.02
CA VAL A 291 6.85 0.86 5.94
C VAL A 291 6.96 1.55 7.28
N SER A 292 7.29 2.84 7.24
CA SER A 292 7.30 3.72 8.40
C SER A 292 6.02 4.56 8.37
N ILE A 293 5.29 4.57 9.47
CA ILE A 293 4.07 5.37 9.66
C ILE A 293 4.33 6.39 10.74
N VAL A 294 4.00 7.64 10.46
CA VAL A 294 4.10 8.73 11.45
C VAL A 294 2.71 9.31 11.68
N ARG A 295 2.34 9.43 12.96
CA ARG A 295 1.07 10.02 13.36
C ARG A 295 1.23 11.13 14.38
N THR A 296 0.29 12.04 14.43
CA THR A 296 0.14 13.05 15.50
C THR A 296 -0.42 12.43 16.79
N GLN A 297 -0.51 13.22 17.84
CA GLN A 297 -1.10 12.78 19.10
C GLN A 297 -2.60 12.47 18.96
N SER A 298 -3.35 13.22 18.14
CA SER A 298 -4.76 12.98 17.84
C SER A 298 -5.00 11.72 17.01
N GLY A 299 -3.94 11.18 16.38
CA GLY A 299 -4.01 9.97 15.55
C GLY A 299 -4.11 10.24 14.06
N LEU A 300 -3.90 11.48 13.61
CA LEU A 300 -3.79 11.81 12.19
C LEU A 300 -2.46 11.28 11.64
N ILE A 301 -2.48 10.58 10.52
CA ILE A 301 -1.26 10.11 9.86
C ILE A 301 -0.70 11.25 9.02
N ILE A 302 0.53 11.64 9.33
CA ILE A 302 1.24 12.76 8.71
C ILE A 302 2.49 12.32 7.94
N GLY A 303 2.81 11.02 7.92
CA GLY A 303 3.92 10.46 7.17
C GLY A 303 3.72 8.98 6.91
N ALA A 304 4.06 8.53 5.70
CA ALA A 304 3.92 7.15 5.26
C ALA A 304 4.99 6.84 4.20
N LEU A 305 6.07 6.17 4.62
CA LEU A 305 7.25 5.91 3.82
C LEU A 305 7.47 4.39 3.63
N SER A 306 7.75 3.97 2.41
CA SER A 306 8.18 2.61 2.09
C SER A 306 9.71 2.54 2.02
N PHE A 307 10.32 1.47 2.58
CA PHE A 307 11.78 1.29 2.57
C PHE A 307 12.17 -0.19 2.62
N ARG A 308 13.44 -0.48 2.27
CA ARG A 308 13.98 -1.84 2.21
C ARG A 308 15.43 -1.87 2.67
N ASN A 309 15.82 -3.01 3.24
CA ASN A 309 17.22 -3.31 3.60
C ASN A 309 17.91 -2.22 4.45
N GLU A 310 17.12 -1.38 5.09
CA GLU A 310 17.59 -0.31 5.95
C GLU A 310 17.18 -0.58 7.41
N TYR A 311 17.98 -0.08 8.33
CA TYR A 311 17.61 0.00 9.73
C TYR A 311 16.57 1.11 9.93
N ASP A 312 15.57 0.87 10.77
CA ASP A 312 14.43 1.78 10.94
C ASP A 312 14.87 3.21 11.33
N GLY A 313 15.93 3.34 12.14
CA GLY A 313 16.50 4.63 12.52
C GLY A 313 17.01 5.46 11.33
N HIS A 314 17.48 4.85 10.26
CA HIS A 314 17.95 5.58 9.08
C HIS A 314 16.81 6.20 8.26
N THR A 315 15.56 5.83 8.53
CA THR A 315 14.39 6.37 7.83
C THR A 315 13.84 7.66 8.45
N ILE A 316 14.34 8.07 9.61
CA ILE A 316 13.85 9.24 10.35
C ILE A 316 13.93 10.51 9.51
N ASP A 317 15.11 10.81 8.93
CA ASP A 317 15.32 12.03 8.15
C ASP A 317 14.36 12.11 6.96
N ARG A 318 14.25 11.02 6.18
CA ARG A 318 13.34 10.92 5.03
C ARG A 318 11.87 11.05 5.45
N SER A 319 11.50 10.46 6.60
CA SER A 319 10.13 10.59 7.13
C SER A 319 9.82 12.03 7.54
N LEU A 320 10.78 12.73 8.18
CA LEU A 320 10.63 14.14 8.55
C LEU A 320 10.65 15.06 7.32
N GLU A 321 11.43 14.75 6.29
CA GLU A 321 11.40 15.46 5.01
C GLU A 321 10.03 15.34 4.33
N GLN A 322 9.43 14.15 4.31
CA GLN A 322 8.07 13.97 3.81
C GLN A 322 7.08 14.80 4.62
N ILE A 323 7.14 14.74 5.95
CA ILE A 323 6.25 15.49 6.83
C ILE A 323 6.35 17.00 6.58
N ARG A 324 7.56 17.55 6.43
CA ARG A 324 7.77 18.98 6.15
C ARG A 324 7.12 19.44 4.85
N ARG A 325 6.99 18.54 3.86
CA ARG A 325 6.31 18.84 2.58
C ARG A 325 4.79 18.83 2.68
N ILE A 326 4.23 17.92 3.48
CA ILE A 326 2.79 17.64 3.44
C ILE A 326 2.01 18.05 4.69
N TYR A 327 2.69 18.36 5.79
CA TYR A 327 2.06 18.77 7.05
C TYR A 327 2.43 20.22 7.42
N PRO A 328 1.43 21.11 7.65
CA PRO A 328 1.70 22.55 7.79
C PRO A 328 2.35 22.94 9.13
N HIS A 329 2.36 22.06 10.12
CA HIS A 329 2.83 22.36 11.46
C HIS A 329 4.20 21.72 11.75
N PRO A 330 5.12 22.42 12.47
CA PRO A 330 6.43 21.86 12.80
C PRO A 330 6.32 20.73 13.83
N ILE A 331 7.09 19.68 13.63
CA ILE A 331 7.23 18.60 14.62
C ILE A 331 8.50 18.83 15.45
N ASN A 332 8.31 19.17 16.71
CA ASN A 332 9.41 19.42 17.65
C ASN A 332 9.89 18.14 18.34
N LEU A 333 9.00 17.14 18.48
CA LEU A 333 9.30 15.89 19.15
C LEU A 333 8.77 14.69 18.37
N LEU A 334 9.66 13.75 18.02
CA LEU A 334 9.33 12.46 17.40
C LEU A 334 9.64 11.33 18.37
N ALA A 335 8.63 10.54 18.75
CA ALA A 335 8.79 9.41 19.64
C ALA A 335 8.69 8.08 18.86
N GLY A 336 9.79 7.32 18.85
CA GLY A 336 9.89 6.00 18.20
C GLY A 336 9.97 4.84 19.19
N ASP A 337 10.07 3.63 18.70
CA ASP A 337 10.41 2.44 19.47
C ASP A 337 11.94 2.21 19.51
N ARG A 338 12.37 1.08 20.12
CA ARG A 338 13.80 0.73 20.19
C ARG A 338 14.42 0.39 18.83
N GLY A 339 13.59 0.15 17.82
CA GLY A 339 14.02 -0.05 16.43
C GLY A 339 14.57 1.23 15.77
N TYR A 340 14.36 2.39 16.36
CA TYR A 340 14.84 3.69 15.85
C TYR A 340 16.06 4.24 16.60
N ARG A 341 16.81 3.40 17.32
CA ARG A 341 18.03 3.83 18.05
C ARG A 341 19.09 4.37 17.09
N GLY A 342 19.96 5.24 17.62
CA GLY A 342 21.14 5.79 16.93
C GLY A 342 21.03 7.26 16.58
N GLN A 343 19.82 7.84 16.55
CA GLN A 343 19.62 9.26 16.26
C GLN A 343 18.86 9.93 17.41
N SER A 344 19.40 11.02 17.95
CA SER A 344 18.80 11.78 19.07
C SER A 344 18.06 13.04 18.58
N SER A 345 18.36 13.50 17.39
CA SER A 345 17.75 14.66 16.75
C SER A 345 17.89 14.59 15.24
N SER A 346 17.00 15.24 14.51
CA SER A 346 17.03 15.44 13.07
C SER A 346 16.54 16.86 12.76
N GLY A 347 17.47 17.75 12.40
CA GLY A 347 17.20 19.18 12.35
C GLY A 347 16.70 19.69 13.69
N ASP A 348 15.60 20.44 13.68
CA ASP A 348 14.96 21.00 14.89
C ASP A 348 14.10 19.97 15.66
N THR A 349 13.92 18.77 15.12
CA THR A 349 13.09 17.73 15.73
C THR A 349 13.91 16.88 16.69
N LYS A 350 13.50 16.83 17.96
CA LYS A 350 14.07 15.93 18.97
C LYS A 350 13.51 14.52 18.80
N VAL A 351 14.39 13.53 18.67
CA VAL A 351 14.00 12.11 18.62
C VAL A 351 14.09 11.49 20.02
N VAL A 352 13.01 10.90 20.49
CA VAL A 352 12.93 10.27 21.81
C VAL A 352 12.59 8.79 21.67
N ILE A 353 13.45 7.97 22.24
CA ILE A 353 13.33 6.50 22.24
C ILE A 353 13.22 6.01 23.68
N PRO A 354 12.43 4.95 23.95
CA PRO A 354 12.29 4.40 25.30
C PRO A 354 13.62 3.93 25.85
N ASP A 355 14.11 4.60 26.88
CA ASP A 355 15.17 4.09 27.73
C ASP A 355 14.60 3.43 28.99
N ASN A 356 15.32 2.45 29.51
CA ASN A 356 14.99 1.95 30.84
C ASN A 356 15.08 3.09 31.85
N PRO A 357 14.08 3.24 32.76
CA PRO A 357 14.12 4.25 33.79
C PRO A 357 15.43 4.13 34.59
N GLN A 358 16.21 5.20 34.62
CA GLN A 358 17.42 5.22 35.46
C GLN A 358 17.03 5.44 36.92
N SER A 359 17.81 4.90 37.83
CA SER A 359 17.61 5.08 39.27
C SER A 359 17.63 6.57 39.66
N THR A 360 18.41 7.37 38.94
CA THR A 360 18.58 8.81 39.09
C THR A 360 17.43 9.68 38.57
N ASP A 361 16.50 9.08 37.76
CA ASP A 361 15.36 9.86 37.25
C ASP A 361 14.36 10.19 38.37
N SER A 362 13.96 11.44 38.48
CA SER A 362 12.92 11.86 39.43
C SER A 362 11.57 11.18 39.09
N PRO A 363 10.68 10.98 40.10
CA PRO A 363 9.35 10.38 39.88
C PRO A 363 8.53 11.12 38.79
N TYR A 364 8.66 12.44 38.72
CA TYR A 364 8.02 13.27 37.67
C TYR A 364 8.55 12.92 36.28
N LYS A 365 9.87 12.82 36.14
CA LYS A 365 10.53 12.51 34.85
C LYS A 365 10.15 11.07 34.38
N LYS A 366 10.10 10.12 35.31
CA LYS A 366 9.62 8.75 35.04
C LYS A 366 8.17 8.75 34.55
N ARG A 367 7.25 9.46 35.23
CA ARG A 367 5.85 9.57 34.82
C ARG A 367 5.70 10.20 33.43
N LYS A 368 6.44 11.26 33.13
CA LYS A 368 6.41 11.93 31.82
C LYS A 368 6.88 11.02 30.71
N LYS A 369 7.98 10.27 30.91
CA LYS A 369 8.45 9.25 29.96
C LYS A 369 7.38 8.16 29.73
N HIS A 370 6.83 7.59 30.79
CA HIS A 370 5.78 6.57 30.68
C HIS A 370 4.53 7.08 29.96
N ALA A 371 4.10 8.30 30.20
CA ALA A 371 2.96 8.91 29.51
C ALA A 371 3.20 9.03 28.01
N LEU A 372 4.41 9.47 27.61
CA LEU A 372 4.79 9.57 26.20
C LEU A 372 4.76 8.21 25.50
N PHE A 373 5.33 7.17 26.11
CA PHE A 373 5.35 5.84 25.50
C PHE A 373 4.00 5.15 25.51
N ARG A 374 3.13 5.42 26.49
CA ARG A 374 1.74 4.97 26.42
C ARG A 374 1.02 5.60 25.24
N LYS A 375 1.24 6.88 24.95
CA LYS A 375 0.69 7.55 23.77
C LYS A 375 1.25 6.95 22.48
N ARG A 376 2.55 6.57 22.44
CA ARG A 376 3.16 5.89 21.30
C ARG A 376 2.43 4.57 20.98
N ALA A 377 2.12 3.77 21.98
CA ALA A 377 1.44 2.49 21.77
C ALA A 377 0.12 2.62 20.99
N GLY A 378 -0.51 3.79 21.00
CA GLY A 378 -1.69 4.07 20.18
C GLY A 378 -1.44 4.06 18.66
N ILE A 379 -0.21 3.88 18.16
CA ILE A 379 0.07 3.68 16.73
C ILE A 379 -0.23 2.23 16.28
N GLU A 380 -0.12 1.26 17.18
CA GLU A 380 -0.34 -0.15 16.86
C GLU A 380 -1.78 -0.44 16.37
N PRO A 381 -2.85 0.07 17.00
CA PRO A 381 -4.21 -0.04 16.47
C PRO A 381 -4.37 0.62 15.09
N ILE A 382 -3.73 1.77 14.86
CA ILE A 382 -3.76 2.44 13.56
C ILE A 382 -3.12 1.57 12.48
N ILE A 383 -1.95 0.99 12.75
CA ILE A 383 -1.32 0.02 11.85
C ILE A 383 -2.23 -1.19 11.62
N GLY A 384 -2.92 -1.66 12.65
CA GLY A 384 -3.95 -2.69 12.53
C GLY A 384 -5.04 -2.31 11.53
N HIS A 385 -5.63 -1.13 11.67
CA HIS A 385 -6.64 -0.61 10.74
C HIS A 385 -6.11 -0.40 9.32
N LEU A 386 -4.88 0.11 9.16
CA LEU A 386 -4.25 0.22 7.83
C LEU A 386 -4.17 -1.15 7.15
N LYS A 387 -3.84 -2.19 7.90
CA LYS A 387 -3.75 -3.57 7.37
C LYS A 387 -5.11 -4.19 7.06
N THR A 388 -6.09 -4.06 7.95
CA THR A 388 -7.40 -4.72 7.80
C THR A 388 -8.34 -3.96 6.90
N ASP A 389 -8.35 -2.62 6.98
CA ASP A 389 -9.39 -1.77 6.40
C ASP A 389 -8.91 -0.99 5.15
N HIS A 390 -7.59 -0.83 4.96
CA HIS A 390 -7.02 0.09 3.96
C HIS A 390 -5.93 -0.51 3.07
N ARG A 391 -5.94 -1.82 2.84
CA ARG A 391 -5.08 -2.57 1.88
C ARG A 391 -3.59 -2.62 2.21
N LEU A 392 -3.15 -2.26 3.42
CA LEU A 392 -1.73 -2.33 3.77
C LEU A 392 -1.26 -3.77 4.06
N SER A 393 -2.15 -4.72 4.37
CA SER A 393 -1.78 -6.11 4.70
C SER A 393 -1.12 -6.82 3.53
N ARG A 394 -1.62 -6.62 2.31
CA ARG A 394 -1.10 -7.26 1.09
C ARG A 394 -1.09 -6.28 -0.07
N ASN A 395 0.10 -5.96 -0.55
CA ASN A 395 0.28 -5.07 -1.69
C ASN A 395 0.17 -5.84 -3.02
N PHE A 396 -0.78 -5.43 -3.86
CA PHE A 396 -1.00 -5.98 -5.21
C PHE A 396 -0.31 -5.14 -6.29
N TYR A 397 0.16 -3.94 -5.96
CA TYR A 397 0.93 -3.12 -6.89
C TYR A 397 2.35 -3.65 -7.05
N LYS A 398 2.91 -3.48 -8.24
CA LYS A 398 4.21 -4.05 -8.61
C LYS A 398 5.37 -3.07 -8.38
N GLY A 399 6.54 -3.65 -8.09
CA GLY A 399 7.79 -2.91 -7.97
C GLY A 399 7.88 -1.98 -6.76
N LEU A 400 8.97 -1.21 -6.68
CA LEU A 400 9.22 -0.21 -5.62
C LEU A 400 8.19 0.91 -5.64
N PHE A 401 7.89 1.41 -6.84
CA PHE A 401 6.85 2.41 -7.07
C PHE A 401 5.51 1.98 -6.46
N GLY A 402 5.08 0.74 -6.73
CA GLY A 402 3.84 0.23 -6.16
C GLY A 402 3.86 0.12 -4.64
N ASP A 403 5.03 -0.04 -4.02
CA ASP A 403 5.15 -0.07 -2.57
C ASP A 403 4.93 1.30 -1.95
N SER A 404 5.53 2.35 -2.50
CA SER A 404 5.35 3.74 -2.06
C SER A 404 3.91 4.20 -2.25
N ILE A 405 3.32 3.93 -3.41
CA ILE A 405 1.92 4.29 -3.72
C ILE A 405 0.94 3.64 -2.75
N ASN A 406 1.08 2.33 -2.49
CA ASN A 406 0.13 1.63 -1.64
C ASN A 406 0.14 2.13 -0.20
N VAL A 407 1.32 2.42 0.37
CA VAL A 407 1.40 2.90 1.75
C VAL A 407 0.81 4.31 1.90
N MET A 408 1.09 5.22 0.96
CA MET A 408 0.55 6.58 1.00
C MET A 408 -0.97 6.61 0.80
N LEU A 409 -1.51 5.84 -0.15
CA LEU A 409 -2.96 5.72 -0.35
C LEU A 409 -3.66 5.05 0.84
N SER A 410 -3.02 4.08 1.50
CA SER A 410 -3.57 3.47 2.72
C SER A 410 -3.64 4.49 3.87
N ALA A 411 -2.61 5.32 4.03
CA ALA A 411 -2.57 6.39 5.01
C ALA A 411 -3.63 7.47 4.72
N ALA A 412 -3.73 7.92 3.46
CA ALA A 412 -4.74 8.88 3.02
C ALA A 412 -6.17 8.37 3.27
N ALA A 413 -6.43 7.10 2.94
CA ALA A 413 -7.74 6.48 3.16
C ALA A 413 -8.11 6.39 4.65
N PHE A 414 -7.15 6.08 5.52
CA PHE A 414 -7.36 6.13 6.97
C PHE A 414 -7.75 7.54 7.43
N ASN A 415 -7.03 8.56 6.96
CA ASN A 415 -7.31 9.96 7.28
C ASN A 415 -8.68 10.40 6.77
N PHE A 416 -9.04 10.10 5.52
CA PHE A 416 -10.38 10.39 4.98
C PHE A 416 -11.49 9.68 5.77
N LYS A 417 -11.28 8.41 6.15
CA LYS A 417 -12.27 7.69 6.98
C LYS A 417 -12.38 8.27 8.38
N ARG A 418 -11.30 8.81 8.94
CA ARG A 418 -11.29 9.55 10.21
C ARG A 418 -12.15 10.81 10.09
N ALA A 419 -11.96 11.62 9.04
CA ALA A 419 -12.76 12.82 8.77
C ALA A 419 -14.28 12.48 8.62
N MET A 420 -14.61 11.41 7.91
CA MET A 420 -16.00 10.93 7.79
C MET A 420 -16.61 10.57 9.15
N ARG A 421 -15.85 9.91 10.05
CA ARG A 421 -16.33 9.52 11.39
C ARG A 421 -16.56 10.74 12.30
N ALA A 422 -15.67 11.74 12.25
CA ALA A 422 -15.83 12.97 13.01
C ALA A 422 -17.13 13.72 12.67
N GLN A 423 -17.62 13.57 11.45
CA GLN A 423 -18.88 14.18 10.98
C GLN A 423 -20.12 13.40 11.44
N ILE A 424 -20.03 12.07 11.56
CA ILE A 424 -21.14 11.25 12.09
C ILE A 424 -21.38 11.60 13.56
N GLY A 425 -20.33 11.73 14.38
CA GLY A 425 -20.44 12.09 15.78
C GLY A 425 -21.04 13.48 16.04
N ARG A 426 -20.91 14.42 15.09
CA ARG A 426 -21.54 15.76 15.16
C ARG A 426 -23.00 15.77 14.74
N ALA A 427 -23.47 14.78 14.01
CA ALA A 427 -24.87 14.69 13.59
C ALA A 427 -25.80 14.09 14.67
N HIS A 428 -25.24 13.57 15.76
CA HIS A 428 -25.97 12.96 16.88
C HIS A 428 -25.84 13.76 18.19
N VAL A 429 -25.33 14.99 18.15
CA VAL A 429 -25.33 15.99 19.23
C VAL A 429 -26.20 17.16 18.75
#